data_c823fa99b60749502eff81475720310d
#
_entry.id   c823fa99b60749502eff81475720310d
#
_cell.length_a   1.000
_cell.length_b   1.000
_cell.length_c   1.000
_cell.angle_alpha   90.00
_cell.angle_beta   90.00
_cell.angle_gamma   90.00
#
_symmetry.space_group_name_H-M   'P 1'
#
loop_
_entity.id
_entity.type
_entity.pdbx_description
1 polymer ?
#
loop_
_entity_poly.entity_id
_entity_poly.type
_entity_poly.pdbx_seq_one_letter_code
_entity_poly.pdbx_strand_id
1 'polypeptide(L)'
;NWIYACYFMLIMGILSWIMYFIIPNSEDFTTGTKEKTASGFAFFKEPLFYLCTLTMFFYLCAEQGVIGWMITYFKDTGLLPQSLSQATASVLWIMILAGRLLTAWLSTKVQKEWLLLCMGFGLVTFFLLLLFSSTTPFILIGIMGFGFSMAGLYPTTVSFAGSIIQKYTLAWSFILTIASLGAIIMPSIIGKIAETAGIYYGMQSIIAVVII
;
A
#
# COMPACT_ATOMS: atom_id res chain seq x y z
N ASN A 1 -16.21 -4.10 -22.67
CA ASN A 1 -15.51 -5.19 -23.39
C ASN A 1 -14.06 -5.23 -22.88
N TRP A 2 -13.68 -6.26 -22.14
CA TRP A 2 -12.35 -6.39 -21.53
C TRP A 2 -11.20 -6.31 -22.56
N ILE A 3 -11.46 -6.66 -23.82
CA ILE A 3 -10.49 -6.60 -24.92
C ILE A 3 -10.00 -5.14 -25.14
N TYR A 4 -10.89 -4.14 -25.07
CA TYR A 4 -10.47 -2.73 -25.19
C TYR A 4 -9.57 -2.27 -24.06
N ALA A 5 -9.77 -2.79 -22.84
CA ALA A 5 -8.86 -2.51 -21.73
C ALA A 5 -7.46 -3.11 -21.97
N CYS A 6 -7.38 -4.32 -22.55
CA CYS A 6 -6.12 -4.93 -22.93
C CYS A 6 -5.39 -4.12 -24.03
N TYR A 7 -6.10 -3.67 -25.07
CA TYR A 7 -5.52 -2.80 -26.08
C TYR A 7 -5.06 -1.45 -25.53
N PHE A 8 -5.82 -0.86 -24.61
CA PHE A 8 -5.39 0.38 -23.94
C PHE A 8 -4.11 0.18 -23.16
N MET A 9 -3.99 -0.89 -22.36
CA MET A 9 -2.77 -1.20 -21.62
C MET A 9 -1.57 -1.47 -22.57
N LEU A 10 -1.80 -2.18 -23.66
CA LEU A 10 -0.77 -2.44 -24.68
C LEU A 10 -0.25 -1.12 -25.28
N ILE A 11 -1.15 -0.23 -25.69
CA ILE A 11 -0.81 1.08 -26.28
C ILE A 11 -0.03 1.92 -25.27
N MET A 12 -0.46 1.97 -24.00
CA MET A 12 0.26 2.70 -22.94
C MET A 12 1.64 2.11 -22.67
N GLY A 13 1.78 0.78 -22.72
CA GLY A 13 3.07 0.09 -22.58
C GLY A 13 4.03 0.43 -23.72
N ILE A 14 3.55 0.38 -24.97
CA ILE A 14 4.34 0.76 -26.16
C ILE A 14 4.73 2.24 -26.09
N LEU A 15 3.82 3.12 -25.73
CA LEU A 15 4.09 4.55 -25.59
C LEU A 15 5.17 4.82 -24.52
N SER A 16 5.08 4.16 -23.37
CA SER A 16 6.08 4.24 -22.30
C SER A 16 7.45 3.76 -22.77
N TRP A 17 7.48 2.66 -23.54
CA TRP A 17 8.71 2.11 -24.11
C TRP A 17 9.34 3.07 -25.14
N ILE A 18 8.55 3.66 -26.03
CA ILE A 18 9.01 4.68 -26.99
C ILE A 18 9.57 5.90 -26.24
N MET A 19 8.87 6.39 -25.21
CA MET A 19 9.35 7.53 -24.42
C MET A 19 10.70 7.25 -23.75
N TYR A 20 10.94 6.01 -23.31
CA TYR A 20 12.23 5.61 -22.73
C TYR A 20 13.40 5.77 -23.74
N PHE A 21 13.19 5.52 -25.02
CA PHE A 21 14.22 5.73 -26.05
C PHE A 21 14.41 7.20 -26.46
N ILE A 22 13.41 8.02 -26.24
CA ILE A 22 13.47 9.46 -26.58
C ILE A 22 14.16 10.26 -25.46
N ILE A 23 14.10 9.79 -24.20
CA ILE A 23 14.75 10.46 -23.07
C ILE A 23 16.26 10.25 -23.20
N PRO A 24 17.06 11.34 -23.39
CA PRO A 24 18.50 11.23 -23.45
C PRO A 24 19.02 10.65 -22.12
N ASN A 25 19.98 9.72 -22.20
CA ASN A 25 20.67 9.20 -21.04
C ASN A 25 21.26 10.37 -20.25
N SER A 26 20.70 10.67 -19.11
CA SER A 26 21.23 11.71 -18.22
C SER A 26 22.44 11.17 -17.46
N GLU A 27 23.59 11.04 -18.15
CA GLU A 27 24.87 10.76 -17.49
C GLU A 27 25.29 11.91 -16.57
N ASP A 28 24.67 13.09 -16.72
CA ASP A 28 25.03 14.32 -16.00
C ASP A 28 24.47 14.45 -14.58
N PHE A 29 23.54 13.58 -14.15
CA PHE A 29 23.02 13.64 -12.77
C PHE A 29 23.90 12.93 -11.73
N THR A 30 24.98 12.27 -12.14
CA THR A 30 25.91 11.57 -11.24
C THR A 30 27.09 12.41 -10.75
N THR A 31 27.17 13.69 -11.11
CA THR A 31 28.24 14.61 -10.65
C THR A 31 28.00 15.27 -9.29
N GLY A 32 26.91 14.94 -8.61
CA GLY A 32 26.67 15.35 -7.21
C GLY A 32 27.28 14.35 -6.24
N THR A 33 28.47 14.67 -5.71
CA THR A 33 29.13 14.09 -4.54
C THR A 33 29.06 12.56 -4.47
N LYS A 34 30.13 11.91 -4.84
CA LYS A 34 30.47 10.55 -4.37
C LYS A 34 30.67 10.59 -2.84
N GLU A 35 29.57 10.73 -2.09
CA GLU A 35 29.63 10.30 -0.68
C GLU A 35 30.01 8.83 -0.70
N LYS A 36 31.05 8.51 0.07
CA LYS A 36 31.57 7.14 0.21
C LYS A 36 30.39 6.24 0.54
N THR A 37 29.93 5.46 -0.43
CA THR A 37 28.91 4.44 -0.21
C THR A 37 29.41 3.55 0.92
N ALA A 38 28.75 3.62 2.06
CA ALA A 38 29.16 2.84 3.22
C ALA A 38 29.07 1.34 2.88
N SER A 39 29.89 0.52 3.52
CA SER A 39 29.98 -0.94 3.31
C SER A 39 28.60 -1.57 3.12
N GLY A 40 28.43 -2.39 2.06
CA GLY A 40 27.18 -2.84 1.47
C GLY A 40 26.06 -3.30 2.40
N PHE A 41 26.36 -3.83 3.61
CA PHE A 41 25.37 -4.36 4.55
C PHE A 41 25.31 -3.63 5.90
N ALA A 42 25.98 -2.48 6.02
CA ALA A 42 26.01 -1.74 7.28
C ALA A 42 24.66 -1.16 7.71
N PHE A 43 23.68 -1.07 6.79
CA PHE A 43 22.30 -0.63 7.09
C PHE A 43 21.58 -1.54 8.08
N PHE A 44 21.95 -2.81 8.22
CA PHE A 44 21.42 -3.70 9.26
C PHE A 44 21.73 -3.24 10.70
N LYS A 45 22.63 -2.29 10.90
CA LYS A 45 22.90 -1.68 12.21
C LYS A 45 22.04 -0.47 12.51
N GLU A 46 21.31 0.05 11.52
CA GLU A 46 20.48 1.24 11.65
C GLU A 46 19.06 0.87 12.14
N PRO A 47 18.60 1.34 13.31
CA PRO A 47 17.27 1.01 13.82
C PRO A 47 16.14 1.51 12.89
N LEU A 48 16.36 2.62 12.20
CA LEU A 48 15.41 3.18 11.24
C LEU A 48 15.14 2.22 10.06
N PHE A 49 16.14 1.39 9.67
CA PHE A 49 15.95 0.37 8.65
C PHE A 49 14.87 -0.63 9.05
N TYR A 50 14.91 -1.13 10.28
CA TYR A 50 13.91 -2.08 10.78
C TYR A 50 12.54 -1.45 10.92
N LEU A 51 12.48 -0.21 11.41
CA LEU A 51 11.22 0.52 11.52
C LEU A 51 10.54 0.67 10.14
N CYS A 52 11.27 1.18 9.14
CA CYS A 52 10.73 1.34 7.78
C CYS A 52 10.35 -0.02 7.16
N THR A 53 11.16 -1.06 7.37
CA THR A 53 10.91 -2.40 6.84
C THR A 53 9.64 -3.01 7.44
N LEU A 54 9.47 -2.95 8.75
CA LEU A 54 8.29 -3.47 9.43
C LEU A 54 7.02 -2.69 9.06
N THR A 55 7.10 -1.36 9.04
CA THR A 55 5.98 -0.52 8.61
C THR A 55 5.53 -0.88 7.19
N MET A 56 6.48 -1.02 6.26
CA MET A 56 6.18 -1.41 4.88
C MET A 56 5.65 -2.83 4.77
N PHE A 57 6.18 -3.76 5.55
CA PHE A 57 5.71 -5.15 5.57
C PHE A 57 4.25 -5.22 6.03
N PHE A 58 3.91 -4.62 7.17
CA PHE A 58 2.54 -4.63 7.70
C PHE A 58 1.59 -3.83 6.82
N TYR A 59 2.05 -2.70 6.25
CA TYR A 59 1.29 -1.95 5.26
C TYR A 59 0.90 -2.83 4.06
N LEU A 60 1.86 -3.55 3.45
CA LEU A 60 1.58 -4.42 2.30
C LEU A 60 0.73 -5.64 2.68
N CYS A 61 0.87 -6.17 3.90
CA CYS A 61 -0.05 -7.17 4.41
C CYS A 61 -1.50 -6.66 4.43
N ALA A 62 -1.74 -5.49 5.00
CA ALA A 62 -3.07 -4.89 5.08
C ALA A 62 -3.62 -4.55 3.69
N GLU A 63 -2.80 -3.91 2.84
CA GLU A 63 -3.17 -3.52 1.48
C GLU A 63 -3.61 -4.72 0.64
N GLN A 64 -2.74 -5.69 0.48
CA GLN A 64 -2.98 -6.84 -0.37
C GLN A 64 -4.02 -7.80 0.23
N GLY A 65 -4.10 -7.88 1.56
CA GLY A 65 -5.15 -8.62 2.24
C GLY A 65 -6.53 -8.06 1.94
N VAL A 66 -6.72 -6.74 2.10
CA VAL A 66 -8.01 -6.09 1.82
C VAL A 66 -8.33 -6.10 0.33
N ILE A 67 -7.40 -5.68 -0.54
CA ILE A 67 -7.64 -5.63 -1.99
C ILE A 67 -7.97 -7.01 -2.55
N GLY A 68 -7.27 -8.04 -2.11
CA GLY A 68 -7.45 -9.39 -2.61
C GLY A 68 -8.77 -10.05 -2.20
N TRP A 69 -9.28 -9.74 -1.00
CA TRP A 69 -10.40 -10.49 -0.43
C TRP A 69 -11.67 -9.67 -0.19
N MET A 70 -11.63 -8.34 -0.30
CA MET A 70 -12.76 -7.46 0.01
C MET A 70 -14.01 -7.75 -0.82
N ILE A 71 -13.87 -7.98 -2.13
CA ILE A 71 -15.01 -8.29 -3.01
C ILE A 71 -15.65 -9.64 -2.60
N THR A 72 -14.81 -10.65 -2.39
CA THR A 72 -15.25 -11.97 -1.93
C THR A 72 -15.94 -11.88 -0.56
N TYR A 73 -15.35 -11.12 0.36
CA TYR A 73 -15.93 -10.89 1.68
C TYR A 73 -17.35 -10.33 1.61
N PHE A 74 -17.58 -9.25 0.87
CA PHE A 74 -18.92 -8.66 0.78
C PHE A 74 -19.90 -9.52 0.00
N LYS A 75 -19.42 -10.25 -1.00
CA LYS A 75 -20.25 -11.19 -1.77
C LYS A 75 -20.71 -12.38 -0.92
N ASP A 76 -19.77 -13.00 -0.19
CA ASP A 76 -20.07 -14.23 0.55
C ASP A 76 -20.81 -13.95 1.87
N THR A 77 -20.59 -12.78 2.49
CA THR A 77 -21.36 -12.36 3.67
C THR A 77 -22.73 -11.77 3.33
N GLY A 78 -22.98 -11.42 2.06
CA GLY A 78 -24.24 -10.80 1.63
C GLY A 78 -24.48 -9.40 2.20
N LEU A 79 -23.45 -8.75 2.80
CA LEU A 79 -23.55 -7.41 3.39
C LEU A 79 -23.78 -6.32 2.36
N LEU A 80 -23.35 -6.54 1.11
CA LEU A 80 -23.56 -5.62 0.00
C LEU A 80 -24.18 -6.35 -1.20
N PRO A 81 -25.06 -5.69 -2.00
CA PRO A 81 -25.49 -6.21 -3.29
C PRO A 81 -24.29 -6.50 -4.20
N GLN A 82 -24.42 -7.48 -5.10
CA GLN A 82 -23.32 -7.93 -5.96
C GLN A 82 -22.70 -6.80 -6.79
N SER A 83 -23.51 -5.91 -7.33
CA SER A 83 -23.03 -4.74 -8.11
C SER A 83 -22.17 -3.80 -7.25
N LEU A 84 -22.60 -3.57 -6.01
CA LEU A 84 -21.91 -2.70 -5.08
C LEU A 84 -20.63 -3.35 -4.55
N SER A 85 -20.64 -4.67 -4.29
CA SER A 85 -19.45 -5.42 -3.89
C SER A 85 -18.33 -5.31 -4.93
N GLN A 86 -18.66 -5.39 -6.23
CA GLN A 86 -17.69 -5.20 -7.30
C GLN A 86 -17.18 -3.75 -7.39
N ALA A 87 -18.05 -2.76 -7.13
CA ALA A 87 -17.69 -1.36 -7.16
C ALA A 87 -16.76 -0.95 -6.01
N THR A 88 -16.72 -1.71 -4.91
CA THR A 88 -15.87 -1.40 -3.74
C THR A 88 -14.40 -1.25 -4.10
N ALA A 89 -13.87 -2.07 -5.01
CA ALA A 89 -12.49 -1.96 -5.47
C ALA A 89 -12.23 -0.62 -6.18
N SER A 90 -13.16 -0.19 -7.04
CA SER A 90 -13.04 1.11 -7.74
C SER A 90 -13.10 2.27 -6.75
N VAL A 91 -14.00 2.23 -5.78
CA VAL A 91 -14.11 3.23 -4.71
C VAL A 91 -12.81 3.30 -3.92
N LEU A 92 -12.26 2.15 -3.52
CA LEU A 92 -10.99 2.08 -2.79
C LEU A 92 -9.87 2.77 -3.57
N TRP A 93 -9.68 2.45 -4.86
CA TRP A 93 -8.63 3.03 -5.68
C TRP A 93 -8.78 4.53 -5.91
N ILE A 94 -10.02 5.01 -6.09
CA ILE A 94 -10.32 6.45 -6.20
C ILE A 94 -9.92 7.15 -4.89
N MET A 95 -10.24 6.56 -3.75
CA MET A 95 -9.90 7.15 -2.45
C MET A 95 -8.39 7.10 -2.15
N ILE A 96 -7.69 6.05 -2.60
CA ILE A 96 -6.22 6.00 -2.57
C ILE A 96 -5.64 7.13 -3.41
N LEU A 97 -6.15 7.37 -4.61
CA LEU A 97 -5.71 8.48 -5.47
C LEU A 97 -5.92 9.84 -4.78
N ALA A 98 -7.12 10.09 -4.27
CA ALA A 98 -7.45 11.32 -3.56
C ALA A 98 -6.56 11.52 -2.32
N GLY A 99 -6.35 10.46 -1.55
CA GLY A 99 -5.47 10.45 -0.39
C GLY A 99 -4.01 10.73 -0.73
N ARG A 100 -3.49 10.19 -1.84
CA ARG A 100 -2.13 10.48 -2.32
C ARG A 100 -1.94 11.95 -2.68
N LEU A 101 -2.91 12.54 -3.39
CA LEU A 101 -2.87 13.97 -3.74
C LEU A 101 -2.90 14.85 -2.49
N LEU A 102 -3.77 14.55 -1.53
CA LEU A 102 -3.82 15.30 -0.28
C LEU A 102 -2.54 15.11 0.55
N THR A 103 -2.03 13.89 0.65
CA THR A 103 -0.79 13.60 1.39
C THR A 103 0.40 14.33 0.76
N ALA A 104 0.50 14.36 -0.55
CA ALA A 104 1.55 15.12 -1.25
C ALA A 104 1.51 16.61 -0.89
N TRP A 105 0.32 17.20 -0.84
CA TRP A 105 0.16 18.59 -0.42
C TRP A 105 0.42 18.79 1.08
N LEU A 106 -0.08 17.90 1.94
CA LEU A 106 0.09 17.98 3.40
C LEU A 106 1.54 17.77 3.84
N SER A 107 2.28 16.91 3.14
CA SER A 107 3.69 16.60 3.45
C SER A 107 4.62 17.82 3.37
N THR A 108 4.20 18.89 2.70
CA THR A 108 4.92 20.17 2.64
C THR A 108 4.63 21.08 3.85
N LYS A 109 3.59 20.80 4.62
CA LYS A 109 3.08 21.68 5.70
C LYS A 109 3.13 21.04 7.08
N VAL A 110 3.07 19.71 7.14
CA VAL A 110 2.97 18.94 8.39
C VAL A 110 4.21 18.05 8.52
N GLN A 111 4.66 17.86 9.76
CA GLN A 111 5.75 16.93 10.07
C GLN A 111 5.34 15.51 9.67
N LYS A 112 6.27 14.78 9.08
CA LYS A 112 6.04 13.44 8.54
C LYS A 112 5.57 12.43 9.60
N GLU A 113 6.05 12.60 10.84
CA GLU A 113 5.71 11.78 11.99
C GLU A 113 4.21 11.86 12.31
N TRP A 114 3.67 13.09 12.39
CA TRP A 114 2.24 13.30 12.62
C TRP A 114 1.39 12.80 11.46
N LEU A 115 1.86 12.98 10.24
CA LEU A 115 1.18 12.49 9.05
C LEU A 115 1.07 10.96 9.08
N LEU A 116 2.18 10.27 9.40
CA LEU A 116 2.22 8.81 9.52
C LEU A 116 1.30 8.31 10.62
N LEU A 117 1.33 8.93 11.81
CA LEU A 117 0.47 8.57 12.95
C LEU A 117 -1.01 8.78 12.64
N CYS A 118 -1.40 9.92 12.08
CA CYS A 118 -2.80 10.19 11.73
C CYS A 118 -3.32 9.20 10.68
N MET A 119 -2.51 8.88 9.67
CA MET A 119 -2.89 7.93 8.65
C MET A 119 -2.93 6.49 9.17
N GLY A 120 -1.99 6.09 10.04
CA GLY A 120 -2.02 4.80 10.70
C GLY A 120 -3.25 4.64 11.58
N PHE A 121 -3.55 5.64 12.42
CA PHE A 121 -4.76 5.65 13.24
C PHE A 121 -6.05 5.60 12.40
N GLY A 122 -6.09 6.38 11.33
CA GLY A 122 -7.20 6.35 10.37
C GLY A 122 -7.38 4.97 9.73
N LEU A 123 -6.27 4.34 9.33
CA LEU A 123 -6.28 2.99 8.74
C LEU A 123 -6.92 1.97 9.69
N VAL A 124 -6.49 1.94 10.96
CA VAL A 124 -7.08 1.06 11.99
C VAL A 124 -8.57 1.35 12.15
N THR A 125 -8.92 2.62 12.37
CA THR A 125 -10.31 3.03 12.67
C THR A 125 -11.26 2.66 11.52
N PHE A 126 -10.90 2.99 10.30
CA PHE A 126 -11.74 2.73 9.14
C PHE A 126 -11.77 1.25 8.75
N PHE A 127 -10.70 0.49 9.00
CA PHE A 127 -10.73 -0.95 8.83
C PHE A 127 -11.67 -1.63 9.83
N LEU A 128 -11.64 -1.23 11.09
CA LEU A 128 -12.57 -1.75 12.10
C LEU A 128 -14.02 -1.35 11.76
N LEU A 129 -14.24 -0.12 11.31
CA LEU A 129 -15.55 0.33 10.85
C LEU A 129 -16.05 -0.54 9.68
N LEU A 130 -15.21 -0.80 8.68
CA LEU A 130 -15.53 -1.65 7.53
C LEU A 130 -15.89 -3.08 7.96
N LEU A 131 -15.14 -3.65 8.89
CA LEU A 131 -15.26 -5.05 9.30
C LEU A 131 -16.48 -5.30 10.20
N PHE A 132 -16.77 -4.38 11.13
CA PHE A 132 -17.84 -4.54 12.12
C PHE A 132 -19.16 -3.89 11.74
N SER A 133 -19.23 -3.18 10.62
CA SER A 133 -20.47 -2.56 10.17
C SER A 133 -21.34 -3.56 9.40
N SER A 134 -22.65 -3.50 9.71
CA SER A 134 -23.67 -4.31 9.00
C SER A 134 -24.51 -3.48 8.04
N THR A 135 -24.31 -2.17 7.97
CA THR A 135 -25.10 -1.27 7.13
C THR A 135 -24.27 -0.69 6.00
N THR A 136 -24.83 -0.66 4.80
CA THR A 136 -24.18 -0.20 3.57
C THR A 136 -23.48 1.17 3.71
N PRO A 137 -24.10 2.23 4.30
CA PRO A 137 -23.43 3.52 4.42
C PRO A 137 -22.13 3.47 5.24
N PHE A 138 -22.14 2.78 6.39
CA PHE A 138 -20.95 2.68 7.24
C PHE A 138 -19.87 1.81 6.61
N ILE A 139 -20.23 0.75 5.87
CA ILE A 139 -19.29 -0.04 5.09
C ILE A 139 -18.60 0.84 4.04
N LEU A 140 -19.36 1.65 3.30
CA LEU A 140 -18.80 2.56 2.28
C LEU A 140 -17.88 3.62 2.92
N ILE A 141 -18.27 4.21 4.05
CA ILE A 141 -17.42 5.14 4.79
C ILE A 141 -16.14 4.43 5.23
N GLY A 142 -16.23 3.20 5.72
CA GLY A 142 -15.09 2.37 6.09
C GLY A 142 -14.13 2.15 4.91
N ILE A 143 -14.64 1.77 3.74
CA ILE A 143 -13.84 1.56 2.52
C ILE A 143 -13.17 2.86 2.07
N MET A 144 -13.94 3.95 2.04
CA MET A 144 -13.44 5.26 1.63
C MET A 144 -12.36 5.77 2.58
N GLY A 145 -12.61 5.71 3.89
CA GLY A 145 -11.66 6.14 4.90
C GLY A 145 -10.41 5.26 4.94
N PHE A 146 -10.56 3.93 4.78
CA PHE A 146 -9.45 3.00 4.71
C PHE A 146 -8.53 3.31 3.52
N GLY A 147 -9.09 3.42 2.31
CA GLY A 147 -8.32 3.75 1.11
C GLY A 147 -7.62 5.11 1.22
N PHE A 148 -8.30 6.09 1.77
CA PHE A 148 -7.75 7.43 1.99
C PHE A 148 -6.58 7.42 2.99
N SER A 149 -6.75 6.74 4.14
CA SER A 149 -5.72 6.64 5.18
C SER A 149 -4.51 5.84 4.73
N MET A 150 -4.73 4.76 3.95
CA MET A 150 -3.68 3.93 3.40
C MET A 150 -2.77 4.67 2.42
N ALA A 151 -3.32 5.64 1.69
CA ALA A 151 -2.67 6.31 0.57
C ALA A 151 -1.36 7.01 0.94
N GLY A 152 -1.26 7.55 2.15
CA GLY A 152 -0.10 8.31 2.62
C GLY A 152 0.98 7.48 3.31
N LEU A 153 0.66 6.27 3.78
CA LEU A 153 1.62 5.46 4.54
C LEU A 153 2.84 5.09 3.72
N TYR A 154 2.64 4.59 2.50
CA TYR A 154 3.74 4.20 1.61
C TYR A 154 4.69 5.38 1.30
N PRO A 155 4.25 6.50 0.70
CA PRO A 155 5.15 7.60 0.32
C PRO A 155 5.80 8.27 1.54
N THR A 156 5.10 8.35 2.67
CA THR A 156 5.68 8.91 3.90
C THR A 156 6.79 8.01 4.44
N THR A 157 6.59 6.68 4.47
CA THR A 157 7.63 5.72 4.90
C THR A 157 8.84 5.77 3.96
N VAL A 158 8.65 5.86 2.65
CA VAL A 158 9.74 6.07 1.68
C VAL A 158 10.51 7.34 1.98
N SER A 159 9.81 8.42 2.33
CA SER A 159 10.44 9.69 2.70
C SER A 159 11.26 9.61 4.00
N PHE A 160 10.85 8.77 4.97
CA PHE A 160 11.66 8.45 6.16
C PHE A 160 12.89 7.62 5.81
N ALA A 161 12.72 6.61 4.97
CA ALA A 161 13.81 5.77 4.51
C ALA A 161 14.85 6.52 3.66
N GLY A 162 14.54 7.73 3.19
CA GLY A 162 15.37 8.50 2.26
C GLY A 162 16.81 8.68 2.72
N SER A 163 17.05 8.96 4.01
CA SER A 163 18.40 9.10 4.58
C SER A 163 19.21 7.79 4.53
N ILE A 164 18.55 6.65 4.75
CA ILE A 164 19.17 5.32 4.65
C ILE A 164 19.41 4.95 3.20
N ILE A 165 18.46 5.24 2.33
CA ILE A 165 18.53 4.93 0.89
C ILE A 165 19.69 5.67 0.23
N GLN A 166 19.88 6.96 0.58
CA GLN A 166 20.99 7.76 0.08
C GLN A 166 22.35 7.26 0.58
N LYS A 167 22.42 6.81 1.83
CA LYS A 167 23.65 6.29 2.44
C LYS A 167 23.99 4.87 2.00
N TYR A 168 22.97 4.03 1.79
CA TYR A 168 23.12 2.60 1.49
C TYR A 168 22.22 2.20 0.30
N THR A 169 22.79 2.08 -0.87
CA THR A 169 22.07 1.79 -2.12
C THR A 169 21.24 0.49 -2.06
N LEU A 170 21.73 -0.54 -1.34
CA LEU A 170 21.05 -1.83 -1.22
C LEU A 170 19.89 -1.82 -0.22
N ALA A 171 19.84 -0.86 0.71
CA ALA A 171 18.84 -0.85 1.79
C ALA A 171 17.41 -0.85 1.25
N TRP A 172 17.15 -0.07 0.20
CA TRP A 172 15.82 0.01 -0.41
C TRP A 172 15.36 -1.33 -1.00
N SER A 173 16.24 -2.02 -1.69
CA SER A 173 15.93 -3.34 -2.26
C SER A 173 15.56 -4.35 -1.18
N PHE A 174 16.28 -4.34 -0.05
CA PHE A 174 15.96 -5.21 1.09
C PHE A 174 14.62 -4.83 1.74
N ILE A 175 14.36 -3.53 1.96
CA ILE A 175 13.08 -3.06 2.50
C ILE A 175 11.92 -3.55 1.62
N LEU A 176 12.00 -3.34 0.29
CA LEU A 176 10.95 -3.75 -0.63
C LEU A 176 10.80 -5.28 -0.70
N THR A 177 11.90 -6.03 -0.72
CA THR A 177 11.86 -7.49 -0.77
C THR A 177 11.13 -8.05 0.46
N ILE A 178 11.50 -7.60 1.66
CA ILE A 178 10.84 -8.05 2.89
C ILE A 178 9.37 -7.61 2.92
N ALA A 179 9.09 -6.37 2.55
CA ALA A 179 7.73 -5.85 2.49
C ALA A 179 6.84 -6.64 1.50
N SER A 180 7.39 -7.04 0.34
CA SER A 180 6.68 -7.84 -0.65
C SER A 180 6.30 -9.24 -0.15
N LEU A 181 7.05 -9.82 0.80
CA LEU A 181 6.64 -11.06 1.45
C LEU A 181 5.30 -10.90 2.18
N GLY A 182 5.05 -9.75 2.79
CA GLY A 182 3.76 -9.44 3.41
C GLY A 182 2.60 -9.48 2.42
N ALA A 183 2.82 -8.96 1.20
CA ALA A 183 1.84 -8.97 0.12
C ALA A 183 1.46 -10.39 -0.35
N ILE A 184 2.35 -11.36 -0.20
CA ILE A 184 2.13 -12.75 -0.58
C ILE A 184 1.54 -13.55 0.60
N ILE A 185 2.09 -13.35 1.79
CA ILE A 185 1.76 -14.15 2.98
C ILE A 185 0.33 -13.85 3.45
N MET A 186 -0.06 -12.58 3.52
CA MET A 186 -1.34 -12.20 4.11
C MET A 186 -2.55 -12.71 3.32
N PRO A 187 -2.65 -12.56 1.99
CA PRO A 187 -3.74 -13.16 1.23
C PRO A 187 -3.82 -14.67 1.37
N SER A 188 -2.68 -15.35 1.51
CA SER A 188 -2.61 -16.80 1.70
C SER A 188 -3.12 -17.22 3.08
N ILE A 189 -2.82 -16.45 4.13
CA ILE A 189 -3.35 -16.66 5.48
C ILE A 189 -4.87 -16.49 5.48
N ILE A 190 -5.36 -15.40 4.89
CA ILE A 190 -6.79 -15.11 4.78
C ILE A 190 -7.51 -16.26 4.07
N GLY A 191 -6.95 -16.75 2.94
CA GLY A 191 -7.51 -17.86 2.18
C GLY A 191 -7.62 -19.15 3.01
N LYS A 192 -6.55 -19.54 3.71
CA LYS A 192 -6.56 -20.73 4.59
C LYS A 192 -7.58 -20.63 5.73
N ILE A 193 -7.69 -19.46 6.35
CA ILE A 193 -8.69 -19.23 7.40
C ILE A 193 -10.09 -19.23 6.79
N ALA A 194 -10.28 -18.64 5.62
CA ALA A 194 -11.55 -18.61 4.94
C ALA A 194 -12.07 -20.02 4.57
N GLU A 195 -11.19 -20.93 4.15
CA GLU A 195 -11.52 -22.31 3.86
C GLU A 195 -11.98 -23.10 5.10
N THR A 196 -11.42 -22.83 6.26
CA THR A 196 -11.68 -23.62 7.48
C THR A 196 -12.72 -23.00 8.40
N ALA A 197 -12.72 -21.69 8.54
CA ALA A 197 -13.55 -20.95 9.50
C ALA A 197 -14.51 -19.95 8.83
N GLY A 198 -14.36 -19.70 7.53
CA GLY A 198 -15.16 -18.76 6.77
C GLY A 198 -14.45 -17.42 6.55
N ILE A 199 -14.91 -16.71 5.51
CA ILE A 199 -14.27 -15.48 5.03
C ILE A 199 -14.27 -14.33 6.08
N TYR A 200 -15.27 -14.30 6.95
CA TYR A 200 -15.34 -13.30 8.02
C TYR A 200 -14.13 -13.38 8.96
N TYR A 201 -13.77 -14.58 9.41
CA TYR A 201 -12.59 -14.79 10.24
C TYR A 201 -11.28 -14.59 9.47
N GLY A 202 -11.28 -14.91 8.17
CA GLY A 202 -10.17 -14.57 7.28
C GLY A 202 -9.90 -13.08 7.27
N MET A 203 -10.91 -12.26 7.07
CA MET A 203 -10.78 -10.79 7.11
C MET A 203 -10.41 -10.25 8.48
N GLN A 204 -10.91 -10.86 9.57
CA GLN A 204 -10.52 -10.49 10.94
C GLN A 204 -9.02 -10.65 11.19
N SER A 205 -8.36 -11.62 10.54
CA SER A 205 -6.91 -11.82 10.73
C SER A 205 -6.07 -10.60 10.36
N ILE A 206 -6.60 -9.71 9.51
CA ILE A 206 -5.94 -8.44 9.15
C ILE A 206 -5.84 -7.49 10.35
N ILE A 207 -6.73 -7.62 11.36
CA ILE A 207 -6.68 -6.79 12.58
C ILE A 207 -5.30 -6.88 13.25
N ALA A 208 -4.74 -8.09 13.35
CA ALA A 208 -3.43 -8.31 13.96
C ALA A 208 -2.32 -7.54 13.25
N VAL A 209 -2.48 -7.31 11.95
CA VAL A 209 -1.48 -6.63 11.10
C VAL A 209 -1.66 -5.10 11.13
N VAL A 210 -2.91 -4.65 11.23
CA VAL A 210 -3.25 -3.22 11.17
C VAL A 210 -2.97 -2.51 12.50
N ILE A 211 -2.98 -3.23 13.63
CA ILE A 211 -2.73 -2.68 14.98
C ILE A 211 -1.22 -2.56 15.29
N ILE A 212 -0.37 -3.32 14.63
CA ILE A 212 1.10 -3.27 14.80
C ILE A 212 1.68 -2.09 14.03
#